data_4910a94bd23cab005645f95222c8be6d
#
_entry.id   4910a94bd23cab005645f95222c8be6d
#
_cell.length_a   1.000
_cell.length_b   1.000
_cell.length_c   1.000
_cell.angle_alpha   90.00
_cell.angle_beta   90.00
_cell.angle_gamma   90.00
#
_symmetry.space_group_name_H-M   'P 1'
#
loop_
_entity.id
_entity.type
_entity.pdbx_description
1 polymer ?
#
loop_
_entity_poly.entity_id
_entity_poly.type
_entity_poly.pdbx_seq_one_letter_code
_entity_poly.pdbx_strand_id
1 'polypeptide(L)'
;MRYVANLTHGPNWRPGVTVHHQGQPIVDHLAAMGRRYDEGSLLLGGPFLDGHHGIAVLEVRDRDHAAEIMDSDPAVVAGVLAYELDELTAYFDAYAGVRTTESVQRLGEQAASRA
;
A
#
# COMPACT_ATOMS: atom_id res chain seq x y z
N MET A 1 -3.69 -7.42 -9.70
CA MET A 1 -4.74 -6.96 -8.76
C MET A 1 -4.18 -5.82 -7.93
N ARG A 2 -5.00 -4.85 -7.67
CA ARG A 2 -4.63 -3.69 -6.83
C ARG A 2 -4.97 -3.95 -5.38
N TYR A 3 -3.99 -3.80 -4.51
CA TYR A 3 -4.19 -3.80 -3.07
C TYR A 3 -3.62 -2.53 -2.48
N VAL A 4 -4.29 -2.01 -1.47
CA VAL A 4 -3.76 -0.90 -0.66
C VAL A 4 -3.35 -1.47 0.70
N ALA A 5 -2.09 -1.32 1.04
CA ALA A 5 -1.62 -1.57 2.40
C ALA A 5 -1.71 -0.26 3.18
N ASN A 6 -2.54 -0.26 4.20
CA ASN A 6 -2.67 0.86 5.12
C ASN A 6 -1.67 0.65 6.25
N LEU A 7 -0.69 1.53 6.35
CA LEU A 7 0.42 1.41 7.30
C LEU A 7 0.13 2.23 8.54
N THR A 8 0.28 1.60 9.70
CA THR A 8 0.05 2.21 11.01
C THR A 8 1.17 1.85 11.97
N HIS A 9 1.07 2.33 13.22
CA HIS A 9 2.03 2.00 14.26
C HIS A 9 2.00 0.51 14.58
N GLY A 10 3.17 -0.12 14.56
CA GLY A 10 3.36 -1.46 15.11
C GLY A 10 3.59 -1.42 16.62
N PRO A 11 3.68 -2.59 17.26
CA PRO A 11 3.84 -2.66 18.73
C PRO A 11 5.15 -2.06 19.24
N ASN A 12 6.16 -1.97 18.38
CA ASN A 12 7.49 -1.43 18.72
C ASN A 12 7.72 -0.02 18.19
N TRP A 13 6.65 0.65 17.74
CA TRP A 13 6.73 2.05 17.36
C TRP A 13 7.22 2.90 18.53
N ARG A 14 8.22 3.76 18.30
CA ARG A 14 8.75 4.67 19.31
C ARG A 14 7.75 5.81 19.54
N PRO A 15 7.18 5.95 20.75
CA PRO A 15 6.20 6.99 21.03
C PRO A 15 6.78 8.39 20.97
N GLY A 16 5.95 9.36 20.64
CA GLY A 16 6.29 10.78 20.69
C GLY A 16 7.06 11.31 19.51
N VAL A 17 7.37 10.46 18.51
CA VAL A 17 8.07 10.87 17.29
C VAL A 17 7.39 10.28 16.05
N THR A 18 7.65 10.92 14.90
CA THR A 18 7.08 10.48 13.61
C THR A 18 7.88 9.34 13.01
N VAL A 19 7.41 8.85 11.84
CA VAL A 19 8.08 7.79 11.07
C VAL A 19 9.55 8.12 10.78
N HIS A 20 9.86 9.40 10.58
CA HIS A 20 11.22 9.84 10.26
C HIS A 20 12.23 9.61 11.40
N HIS A 21 11.77 9.33 12.60
CA HIS A 21 12.60 9.13 13.80
C HIS A 21 12.47 7.73 14.39
N GLN A 22 12.02 6.75 13.59
CA GLN A 22 11.86 5.37 14.06
C GLN A 22 13.12 4.52 13.88
N GLY A 23 14.21 5.09 13.37
CA GLY A 23 15.52 4.43 13.32
C GLY A 23 15.72 3.53 12.11
N GLN A 24 16.67 2.60 12.25
CA GLN A 24 17.13 1.75 11.17
C GLN A 24 16.04 0.94 10.46
N PRO A 25 15.00 0.41 11.16
CA PRO A 25 13.94 -0.32 10.47
C PRO A 25 13.24 0.48 9.39
N ILE A 26 13.13 1.80 9.53
CA ILE A 26 12.53 2.65 8.49
C ILE A 26 13.49 2.84 7.32
N VAL A 27 14.78 2.98 7.57
CA VAL A 27 15.80 3.03 6.50
C VAL A 27 15.74 1.75 5.66
N ASP A 28 15.68 0.60 6.32
CA ASP A 28 15.61 -0.70 5.66
C ASP A 28 14.27 -0.90 4.93
N HIS A 29 13.18 -0.39 5.49
CA HIS A 29 11.86 -0.35 4.86
C HIS A 29 11.90 0.42 3.54
N LEU A 30 12.50 1.59 3.51
CA LEU A 30 12.62 2.39 2.29
C LEU A 30 13.42 1.67 1.22
N ALA A 31 14.50 0.99 1.60
CA ALA A 31 15.28 0.19 0.66
C ALA A 31 14.48 -0.99 0.10
N ALA A 32 13.72 -1.69 0.95
CA ALA A 32 12.87 -2.80 0.54
C ALA A 32 11.74 -2.34 -0.39
N MET A 33 11.05 -1.26 -0.04
CA MET A 33 9.99 -0.70 -0.86
C MET A 33 10.53 -0.15 -2.19
N GLY A 34 11.73 0.43 -2.18
CA GLY A 34 12.40 0.86 -3.41
C GLY A 34 12.63 -0.28 -4.40
N ARG A 35 13.01 -1.46 -3.91
CA ARG A 35 13.13 -2.66 -4.75
C ARG A 35 11.78 -3.08 -5.34
N ARG A 36 10.70 -3.01 -4.56
CA ARG A 36 9.35 -3.31 -5.04
C ARG A 36 8.88 -2.30 -6.08
N TYR A 37 9.25 -1.03 -5.91
CA TYR A 37 8.97 0.02 -6.87
C TYR A 37 9.70 -0.24 -8.19
N ASP A 38 10.97 -0.61 -8.13
CA ASP A 38 11.78 -0.89 -9.33
C ASP A 38 11.27 -2.12 -10.10
N GLU A 39 10.77 -3.13 -9.42
CA GLU A 39 10.21 -4.33 -10.06
C GLU A 39 8.74 -4.18 -10.50
N GLY A 40 8.08 -3.08 -10.13
CA GLY A 40 6.71 -2.78 -10.54
C GLY A 40 5.62 -3.28 -9.59
N SER A 41 5.97 -3.86 -8.44
CA SER A 41 4.99 -4.33 -7.46
C SER A 41 4.45 -3.19 -6.59
N LEU A 42 5.24 -2.15 -6.35
CA LEU A 42 4.83 -0.93 -5.66
C LEU A 42 4.63 0.18 -6.68
N LEU A 43 3.40 0.70 -6.77
CA LEU A 43 3.07 1.75 -7.73
C LEU A 43 3.19 3.15 -7.13
N LEU A 44 2.79 3.27 -5.88
CA LEU A 44 2.75 4.55 -5.16
C LEU A 44 2.82 4.22 -3.68
N GLY A 45 3.58 4.97 -2.92
CA GLY A 45 3.62 4.78 -1.48
C GLY A 45 4.32 5.92 -0.78
N GLY A 46 3.99 6.09 0.48
CA GLY A 46 4.61 7.08 1.34
C GLY A 46 3.78 7.38 2.58
N PRO A 47 4.38 8.09 3.54
CA PRO A 47 3.65 8.53 4.71
C PRO A 47 2.76 9.73 4.40
N PHE A 48 1.66 9.86 5.15
CA PHE A 48 0.90 11.10 5.19
C PHE A 48 1.70 12.19 5.90
N LEU A 49 1.30 13.44 5.72
CA LEU A 49 2.04 14.59 6.27
C LEU A 49 2.14 14.57 7.79
N ASP A 50 1.22 13.91 8.48
CA ASP A 50 1.30 13.79 9.94
C ASP A 50 2.47 12.90 10.41
N GLY A 51 3.01 12.08 9.51
CA GLY A 51 4.12 11.18 9.83
C GLY A 51 3.74 9.94 10.65
N HIS A 52 2.45 9.65 10.84
CA HIS A 52 1.95 8.55 11.66
C HIS A 52 1.24 7.44 10.89
N HIS A 53 0.81 7.73 9.68
CA HIS A 53 0.12 6.78 8.79
C HIS A 53 0.72 6.87 7.41
N GLY A 54 0.56 5.82 6.65
CA GLY A 54 0.99 5.80 5.26
C GLY A 54 0.22 4.78 4.45
N ILE A 55 0.45 4.79 3.14
CA ILE A 55 -0.12 3.79 2.25
C ILE A 55 0.96 3.25 1.32
N ALA A 56 0.73 2.01 0.87
CA ALA A 56 1.44 1.42 -0.26
C ALA A 56 0.38 0.85 -1.21
N VAL A 57 0.40 1.30 -2.45
CA VAL A 57 -0.48 0.78 -3.50
C VAL A 57 0.29 -0.27 -4.27
N LEU A 58 -0.21 -1.51 -4.24
CA LEU A 58 0.49 -2.68 -4.76
C LEU A 58 -0.20 -3.23 -6.00
N GLU A 59 0.60 -3.62 -6.97
CA GLU A 59 0.18 -4.47 -8.09
C GLU A 59 0.69 -5.87 -7.83
N VAL A 60 -0.23 -6.80 -7.57
CA VAL A 60 0.10 -8.16 -7.13
C VAL A 60 -0.83 -9.18 -7.78
N ARG A 61 -0.48 -10.45 -7.69
CA ARG A 61 -1.27 -11.56 -8.24
C ARG A 61 -2.56 -11.79 -7.45
N ASP A 62 -2.48 -11.64 -6.13
CA ASP A 62 -3.56 -11.93 -5.19
C ASP A 62 -3.24 -11.32 -3.81
N ARG A 63 -4.13 -11.55 -2.85
CA ARG A 63 -3.96 -11.08 -1.47
C ARG A 63 -2.74 -11.71 -0.79
N ASP A 64 -2.49 -12.98 -1.02
CA ASP A 64 -1.35 -13.69 -0.39
C ASP A 64 -0.02 -13.10 -0.87
N HIS A 65 0.08 -12.72 -2.14
CA HIS A 65 1.25 -12.02 -2.67
C HIS A 65 1.44 -10.64 -2.00
N ALA A 66 0.35 -9.89 -1.83
CA ALA A 66 0.41 -8.61 -1.12
C ALA A 66 0.87 -8.81 0.33
N ALA A 67 0.32 -9.80 1.03
CA ALA A 67 0.71 -10.12 2.40
C ALA A 67 2.18 -10.55 2.50
N GLU A 68 2.67 -11.35 1.55
CA GLU A 68 4.07 -11.76 1.49
C GLU A 68 5.02 -10.55 1.38
N ILE A 69 4.68 -9.60 0.54
CA ILE A 69 5.45 -8.36 0.40
C ILE A 69 5.50 -7.60 1.72
N MET A 70 4.34 -7.43 2.36
CA MET A 70 4.26 -6.66 3.60
C MET A 70 4.87 -7.39 4.80
N ASP A 71 4.65 -8.71 4.91
CA ASP A 71 5.20 -9.51 6.02
C ASP A 71 6.73 -9.62 5.96
N SER A 72 7.32 -9.49 4.79
CA SER A 72 8.78 -9.51 4.61
C SER A 72 9.41 -8.13 4.76
N ASP A 73 8.61 -7.07 4.87
CA ASP A 73 9.14 -5.72 5.03
C ASP A 73 9.88 -5.56 6.36
N PRO A 74 11.12 -5.01 6.36
CA PRO A 74 11.92 -4.91 7.57
C PRO A 74 11.27 -4.15 8.72
N ALA A 75 10.50 -3.10 8.44
CA ALA A 75 9.82 -2.35 9.49
C ALA A 75 8.63 -3.11 10.07
N VAL A 76 7.97 -3.94 9.27
CA VAL A 76 6.90 -4.84 9.74
C VAL A 76 7.50 -5.97 10.57
N VAL A 77 8.58 -6.59 10.09
CA VAL A 77 9.31 -7.63 10.83
C VAL A 77 9.80 -7.11 12.18
N ALA A 78 10.31 -5.88 12.22
CA ALA A 78 10.77 -5.25 13.46
C ALA A 78 9.64 -4.79 14.39
N GLY A 79 8.39 -4.86 13.94
CA GLY A 79 7.23 -4.42 14.71
C GLY A 79 7.10 -2.90 14.83
N VAL A 80 7.82 -2.14 14.02
CA VAL A 80 7.73 -0.67 13.98
C VAL A 80 6.49 -0.24 13.22
N LEU A 81 6.17 -0.94 12.13
CA LEU A 81 4.96 -0.73 11.35
C LEU A 81 4.04 -1.96 11.43
N ALA A 82 2.77 -1.70 11.35
CA ALA A 82 1.72 -2.69 11.11
C ALA A 82 0.97 -2.31 9.84
N TYR A 83 0.25 -3.24 9.25
CA TYR A 83 -0.50 -2.97 8.04
C TYR A 83 -1.85 -3.69 8.04
N GLU A 84 -2.76 -3.14 7.25
CA GLU A 84 -4.00 -3.81 6.85
C GLU A 84 -4.10 -3.73 5.33
N LEU A 85 -4.61 -4.79 4.71
CA LEU A 85 -4.77 -4.88 3.26
C LEU A 85 -6.23 -4.73 2.87
N ASP A 86 -6.45 -3.84 1.90
CA ASP A 86 -7.74 -3.69 1.24
C ASP A 86 -7.57 -3.88 -0.26
N GLU A 87 -8.40 -4.74 -0.85
CA GLU A 87 -8.44 -4.87 -2.30
C GLU A 87 -9.15 -3.66 -2.89
N LEU A 88 -8.51 -3.04 -3.90
CA LEU A 88 -9.03 -1.87 -4.57
C LEU A 88 -9.52 -2.24 -5.97
N THR A 89 -10.80 -1.99 -6.24
CA THR A 89 -11.29 -1.96 -7.61
C THR A 89 -11.07 -0.56 -8.16
N ALA A 90 -10.00 -0.38 -8.93
CA ALA A 90 -9.64 0.93 -9.45
C ALA A 90 -10.43 1.23 -10.72
N TYR A 91 -11.36 2.16 -10.64
CA TYR A 91 -12.09 2.66 -11.81
C TYR A 91 -11.19 3.58 -12.66
N PHE A 92 -10.38 4.37 -12.01
CA PHE A 92 -9.41 5.26 -12.65
C PHE A 92 -8.01 4.84 -12.22
N ASP A 93 -7.25 4.30 -13.15
CA ASP A 93 -5.94 3.76 -12.88
C ASP A 93 -5.00 4.08 -14.04
N ALA A 94 -4.14 5.07 -13.83
CA ALA A 94 -3.19 5.51 -14.84
C ALA A 94 -2.11 4.45 -15.15
N TYR A 95 -1.91 3.51 -14.24
CA TYR A 95 -0.90 2.43 -14.40
C TYR A 95 -1.46 1.24 -15.19
N ALA A 96 -2.77 1.07 -15.21
CA ALA A 96 -3.44 -0.04 -15.90
C ALA A 96 -3.91 0.30 -17.31
N GLY A 97 -3.59 1.51 -17.79
CA GLY A 97 -4.03 2.00 -19.08
C GLY A 97 -5.25 2.91 -18.98
N VAL A 98 -5.73 3.37 -20.15
CA VAL A 98 -6.80 4.37 -20.22
C VAL A 98 -8.16 3.72 -20.06
N ARG A 99 -8.95 4.20 -19.09
CA ARG A 99 -10.39 3.95 -19.00
C ARG A 99 -11.13 5.22 -19.40
N THR A 100 -12.14 5.08 -20.25
CA THR A 100 -12.99 6.21 -20.62
C THR A 100 -14.02 6.46 -19.52
N THR A 101 -14.51 7.68 -19.43
CA THR A 101 -15.62 8.03 -18.52
C THR A 101 -16.82 7.11 -18.72
N GLU A 102 -17.13 6.79 -19.97
CA GLU A 102 -18.23 5.88 -20.32
C GLU A 102 -18.02 4.47 -19.76
N SER A 103 -16.79 3.91 -19.87
CA SER A 103 -16.51 2.57 -19.34
C SER A 103 -16.57 2.51 -17.81
N VAL A 104 -16.16 3.58 -17.14
CA VAL A 104 -16.26 3.70 -15.68
C VAL A 104 -17.72 3.80 -15.26
N GLN A 105 -18.51 4.56 -16.00
CA GLN A 105 -19.96 4.72 -15.77
C GLN A 105 -20.68 3.38 -15.86
N ARG A 106 -20.37 2.56 -16.87
CA ARG A 106 -20.92 1.21 -17.00
C ARG A 106 -20.58 0.31 -15.82
N LEU A 107 -19.35 0.39 -15.30
CA LEU A 107 -18.96 -0.37 -14.11
C LEU A 107 -19.79 0.03 -12.88
N GLY A 108 -20.04 1.33 -12.73
CA GLY A 108 -20.87 1.85 -11.65
C GLY A 108 -22.32 1.35 -11.76
N GLU A 109 -22.89 1.37 -12.96
CA GLU A 109 -24.24 0.86 -13.23
C GLU A 109 -24.36 -0.64 -12.93
N GLN A 110 -23.37 -1.44 -13.33
CA GLN A 110 -23.31 -2.87 -13.03
C GLN A 110 -23.25 -3.12 -11.52
N ALA A 111 -22.46 -2.36 -10.79
CA ALA A 111 -22.36 -2.47 -9.33
C ALA A 111 -23.70 -2.12 -8.67
N ALA A 112 -24.37 -1.07 -9.11
CA ALA A 112 -25.68 -0.66 -8.60
C ALA A 112 -26.76 -1.72 -8.85
N SER A 113 -26.73 -2.41 -9.99
CA SER A 113 -27.69 -3.45 -10.34
C SER A 113 -27.53 -4.74 -9.54
N ARG A 114 -26.38 -4.92 -8.87
CA ARG A 114 -26.09 -6.09 -8.02
C ARG A 114 -26.41 -5.85 -6.54
N ALA A 115 -26.70 -4.63 -6.19
CA ALA A 115 -26.89 -4.22 -4.79
C ALA A 115 -28.20 -4.77 -4.18
#